data_b843268736db18696c0c4906d271b567
#
_entry.id   b843268736db18696c0c4906d271b567
#
_cell.length_a   1.000
_cell.length_b   1.000
_cell.length_c   1.000
_cell.angle_alpha   90.00
_cell.angle_beta   90.00
_cell.angle_gamma   90.00
#
_symmetry.space_group_name_H-M   'P 1'
#
loop_
_entity.id
_entity.type
_entity.pdbx_description
1 polymer ?
#
loop_
_entity_poly.entity_id
_entity_poly.type
_entity_poly.pdbx_seq_one_letter_code
_entity_poly.pdbx_strand_id
1 'polypeptide(L)'
;MASKTAGPKQIRILTVEDHPVFREGLALILASQPDMAVVAQASTAEEALEQHRLLRPDLVLMDQRLPGPNGTEALIAIRSRCPQARVIMLTTSKGDVEIQRALRAGASAYVLKSTPKNELLKIIRTVAAGQRYIPPDVAGVVAEHLGQEDLTPRELAVLCLIRDGHRNKQIADQLSISEATVNFHIKNIVDKLQANDRTHAVIIGLRRGLLDI
;
A
#
# COMPACT_ATOMS: atom_id res chain seq x y z
N MET A 1 47.70 -0.27 -19.57
CA MET A 1 46.69 0.17 -18.55
C MET A 1 45.33 -0.24 -19.09
N ALA A 2 44.79 -1.33 -18.59
CA ALA A 2 43.48 -1.83 -19.04
C ALA A 2 42.36 -0.99 -18.39
N SER A 3 41.64 -0.24 -19.21
CA SER A 3 40.42 0.49 -18.79
C SER A 3 39.41 -0.54 -18.30
N LYS A 4 39.10 -0.52 -16.99
CA LYS A 4 38.07 -1.31 -16.37
C LYS A 4 36.73 -0.77 -16.91
N THR A 5 36.19 -1.40 -17.95
CA THR A 5 34.83 -1.13 -18.41
C THR A 5 33.90 -1.41 -17.24
N ALA A 6 33.38 -0.33 -16.62
CA ALA A 6 32.31 -0.46 -15.63
C ALA A 6 31.13 -1.15 -16.33
N GLY A 7 30.78 -2.35 -15.86
CA GLY A 7 29.59 -3.05 -16.32
C GLY A 7 28.37 -2.15 -16.18
N PRO A 8 27.27 -2.42 -16.87
CA PRO A 8 26.07 -1.63 -16.81
C PRO A 8 25.63 -1.49 -15.34
N LYS A 9 25.38 -0.24 -14.90
CA LYS A 9 24.97 0.05 -13.53
C LYS A 9 23.67 -0.69 -13.23
N GLN A 10 23.75 -1.70 -12.38
CA GLN A 10 22.56 -2.46 -11.98
C GLN A 10 21.65 -1.63 -11.08
N ILE A 11 20.35 -1.78 -11.26
CA ILE A 11 19.33 -1.23 -10.36
C ILE A 11 19.39 -2.01 -9.05
N ARG A 12 19.76 -1.36 -7.97
CA ARG A 12 19.88 -1.93 -6.63
C ARG A 12 18.51 -1.92 -5.95
N ILE A 13 17.95 -3.10 -5.70
CA ILE A 13 16.58 -3.26 -5.24
C ILE A 13 16.58 -3.84 -3.81
N LEU A 14 15.83 -3.20 -2.92
CA LEU A 14 15.39 -3.77 -1.64
C LEU A 14 13.99 -4.37 -1.84
N THR A 15 13.81 -5.63 -1.49
CA THR A 15 12.47 -6.27 -1.48
C THR A 15 11.97 -6.41 -0.05
N VAL A 16 10.71 -6.01 0.18
CA VAL A 16 10.05 -6.07 1.49
C VAL A 16 8.76 -6.87 1.34
N GLU A 17 8.74 -8.07 1.89
CA GLU A 17 7.66 -9.05 1.71
C GLU A 17 7.70 -10.06 2.85
N ASP A 18 6.59 -10.28 3.54
CA ASP A 18 6.52 -11.22 4.66
C ASP A 18 6.25 -12.68 4.23
N HIS A 19 5.61 -12.87 3.03
CA HIS A 19 5.34 -14.21 2.50
C HIS A 19 6.59 -14.85 1.87
N PRO A 20 7.17 -15.91 2.46
CA PRO A 20 8.46 -16.45 2.00
C PRO A 20 8.48 -16.88 0.54
N VAL A 21 7.43 -17.59 0.09
CA VAL A 21 7.35 -18.10 -1.30
C VAL A 21 7.32 -16.96 -2.32
N PHE A 22 6.56 -15.90 -2.04
CA PHE A 22 6.49 -14.75 -2.94
C PHE A 22 7.82 -13.97 -2.95
N ARG A 23 8.44 -13.80 -1.79
CA ARG A 23 9.74 -13.15 -1.63
C ARG A 23 10.84 -13.88 -2.43
N GLU A 24 10.91 -15.21 -2.33
CA GLU A 24 11.84 -16.04 -3.09
C GLU A 24 11.56 -15.97 -4.60
N GLY A 25 10.30 -16.09 -5.01
CA GLY A 25 9.89 -15.96 -6.41
C GLY A 25 10.27 -14.60 -7.01
N LEU A 26 10.04 -13.52 -6.26
CA LEU A 26 10.42 -12.19 -6.67
C LEU A 26 11.95 -12.03 -6.81
N ALA A 27 12.70 -12.56 -5.86
CA ALA A 27 14.17 -12.54 -5.91
C ALA A 27 14.71 -13.31 -7.14
N LEU A 28 14.16 -14.48 -7.47
CA LEU A 28 14.53 -15.25 -8.67
C LEU A 28 14.20 -14.49 -9.95
N ILE A 29 13.03 -13.85 -10.01
CA ILE A 29 12.62 -13.03 -11.17
C ILE A 29 13.63 -11.89 -11.38
N LEU A 30 14.00 -11.18 -10.33
CA LEU A 30 14.92 -10.05 -10.40
C LEU A 30 16.35 -10.51 -10.73
N ALA A 31 16.83 -11.58 -10.10
CA ALA A 31 18.16 -12.15 -10.36
C ALA A 31 18.32 -12.67 -11.80
N SER A 32 17.22 -13.00 -12.49
CA SER A 32 17.26 -13.39 -13.91
C SER A 32 17.55 -12.22 -14.86
N GLN A 33 17.59 -10.98 -14.34
CA GLN A 33 17.83 -9.78 -15.15
C GLN A 33 19.25 -9.25 -14.94
N PRO A 34 20.02 -9.03 -16.02
CA PRO A 34 21.42 -8.58 -15.91
C PRO A 34 21.54 -7.15 -15.38
N ASP A 35 20.48 -6.33 -15.49
CA ASP A 35 20.41 -4.93 -15.10
C ASP A 35 19.82 -4.71 -13.71
N MET A 36 19.53 -5.77 -12.94
CA MET A 36 18.93 -5.69 -11.61
C MET A 36 19.71 -6.50 -10.58
N ALA A 37 19.74 -6.02 -9.33
CA ALA A 37 20.35 -6.72 -8.19
C ALA A 37 19.50 -6.53 -6.93
N VAL A 38 19.08 -7.63 -6.30
CA VAL A 38 18.49 -7.60 -4.97
C VAL A 38 19.63 -7.42 -3.97
N VAL A 39 19.69 -6.23 -3.34
CA VAL A 39 20.77 -5.89 -2.39
C VAL A 39 20.41 -6.24 -0.95
N ALA A 40 19.12 -6.35 -0.64
CA ALA A 40 18.62 -6.85 0.63
C ALA A 40 17.17 -7.33 0.48
N GLN A 41 16.75 -8.13 1.46
CA GLN A 41 15.38 -8.57 1.67
C GLN A 41 14.98 -8.22 3.10
N ALA A 42 13.73 -7.83 3.30
CA ALA A 42 13.13 -7.56 4.60
C ALA A 42 11.75 -8.24 4.68
N SER A 43 11.30 -8.53 5.88
CA SER A 43 9.99 -9.13 6.15
C SER A 43 9.09 -8.23 6.99
N THR A 44 9.62 -7.14 7.52
CA THR A 44 8.89 -6.15 8.32
C THR A 44 9.23 -4.73 7.89
N ALA A 45 8.42 -3.78 8.33
CA ALA A 45 8.64 -2.35 8.11
C ALA A 45 9.95 -1.87 8.77
N GLU A 46 10.25 -2.34 9.98
CA GLU A 46 11.45 -1.97 10.74
C GLU A 46 12.71 -2.44 10.03
N GLU A 47 12.73 -3.70 9.58
CA GLU A 47 13.84 -4.23 8.78
C GLU A 47 14.02 -3.43 7.49
N ALA A 48 12.93 -3.08 6.81
CA ALA A 48 12.96 -2.28 5.60
C ALA A 48 13.59 -0.91 5.81
N LEU A 49 13.22 -0.22 6.90
CA LEU A 49 13.79 1.08 7.25
C LEU A 49 15.31 0.99 7.52
N GLU A 50 15.76 -0.02 8.27
CA GLU A 50 17.15 -0.22 8.60
C GLU A 50 17.96 -0.58 7.36
N GLN A 51 17.50 -1.53 6.54
CA GLN A 51 18.17 -1.91 5.30
C GLN A 51 18.24 -0.75 4.29
N HIS A 52 17.15 0.02 4.17
CA HIS A 52 17.15 1.21 3.32
C HIS A 52 18.19 2.25 3.78
N ARG A 53 18.29 2.49 5.09
CA ARG A 53 19.28 3.41 5.68
C ARG A 53 20.71 2.99 5.40
N LEU A 54 21.00 1.69 5.58
CA LEU A 54 22.36 1.14 5.45
C LEU A 54 22.81 1.04 3.98
N LEU A 55 21.93 0.53 3.13
CA LEU A 55 22.30 0.13 1.76
C LEU A 55 21.97 1.19 0.72
N ARG A 56 21.07 2.13 1.02
CA ARG A 56 20.57 3.15 0.08
C ARG A 56 20.27 2.55 -1.29
N PRO A 57 19.26 1.68 -1.39
CA PRO A 57 18.88 1.07 -2.67
C PRO A 57 18.38 2.13 -3.64
N ASP A 58 18.48 1.84 -4.94
CA ASP A 58 17.93 2.71 -5.98
C ASP A 58 16.39 2.65 -6.00
N LEU A 59 15.82 1.51 -5.54
CA LEU A 59 14.39 1.23 -5.55
C LEU A 59 14.00 0.25 -4.44
N VAL A 60 12.81 0.42 -3.88
CA VAL A 60 12.19 -0.51 -2.91
C VAL A 60 10.94 -1.11 -3.55
N LEU A 61 10.83 -2.44 -3.52
CA LEU A 61 9.58 -3.17 -3.76
C LEU A 61 8.98 -3.47 -2.38
N MET A 62 7.82 -2.89 -2.08
CA MET A 62 7.21 -2.90 -0.75
C MET A 62 5.84 -3.56 -0.77
N ASP A 63 5.68 -4.66 -0.06
CA ASP A 63 4.33 -5.19 0.17
C ASP A 63 3.48 -4.19 0.96
N GLN A 64 2.21 -4.07 0.57
CA GLN A 64 1.23 -3.27 1.30
C GLN A 64 0.89 -3.92 2.65
N ARG A 65 0.81 -5.25 2.71
CA ARG A 65 0.48 -6.00 3.93
C ARG A 65 1.73 -6.56 4.56
N LEU A 66 2.18 -5.91 5.63
CA LEU A 66 3.30 -6.35 6.46
C LEU A 66 2.81 -6.58 7.89
N PRO A 67 3.45 -7.46 8.67
CA PRO A 67 3.17 -7.59 10.09
C PRO A 67 3.59 -6.31 10.83
N GLY A 68 2.72 -5.83 11.73
CA GLY A 68 2.92 -4.56 12.43
C GLY A 68 2.57 -3.35 11.58
N PRO A 69 3.47 -2.35 11.44
CA PRO A 69 3.25 -1.22 10.55
C PRO A 69 3.16 -1.67 9.09
N ASN A 70 2.10 -1.24 8.38
CA ASN A 70 1.88 -1.62 6.99
C ASN A 70 2.86 -0.96 6.01
N GLY A 71 2.86 -1.42 4.75
CA GLY A 71 3.78 -0.92 3.72
C GLY A 71 3.66 0.58 3.45
N THR A 72 2.45 1.16 3.55
CA THR A 72 2.26 2.61 3.40
C THR A 72 2.90 3.39 4.57
N GLU A 73 2.83 2.87 5.78
CA GLU A 73 3.51 3.47 6.95
C GLU A 73 5.03 3.38 6.82
N ALA A 74 5.53 2.24 6.35
CA ALA A 74 6.95 2.07 6.02
C ALA A 74 7.39 3.05 4.92
N LEU A 75 6.61 3.22 3.86
CA LEU A 75 6.85 4.21 2.80
C LEU A 75 6.95 5.62 3.37
N ILE A 76 5.99 6.05 4.21
CA ILE A 76 6.01 7.37 4.86
C ILE A 76 7.29 7.54 5.69
N ALA A 77 7.65 6.54 6.50
CA ALA A 77 8.84 6.58 7.34
C ALA A 77 10.16 6.60 6.52
N ILE A 78 10.24 5.89 5.40
CA ILE A 78 11.39 5.94 4.49
C ILE A 78 11.48 7.34 3.86
N ARG A 79 10.38 7.88 3.34
CA ARG A 79 10.37 9.16 2.63
C ARG A 79 10.55 10.36 3.55
N SER A 80 10.16 10.27 4.83
CA SER A 80 10.49 11.32 5.82
C SER A 80 11.99 11.51 6.00
N ARG A 81 12.79 10.44 5.84
CA ARG A 81 14.26 10.46 5.94
C ARG A 81 14.95 10.63 4.58
N CYS A 82 14.32 10.15 3.52
CA CYS A 82 14.84 10.20 2.15
C CYS A 82 13.70 10.57 1.17
N PRO A 83 13.39 11.87 0.97
CA PRO A 83 12.30 12.32 0.12
C PRO A 83 12.37 11.84 -1.33
N GLN A 84 13.56 11.47 -1.81
CA GLN A 84 13.79 10.97 -3.17
C GLN A 84 13.71 9.44 -3.28
N ALA A 85 13.42 8.72 -2.17
CA ALA A 85 13.29 7.27 -2.20
C ALA A 85 12.20 6.85 -3.20
N ARG A 86 12.53 5.89 -4.07
CA ARG A 86 11.61 5.33 -5.05
C ARG A 86 11.04 4.04 -4.47
N VAL A 87 9.73 4.04 -4.27
CA VAL A 87 9.03 2.88 -3.69
C VAL A 87 7.90 2.47 -4.63
N ILE A 88 7.91 1.20 -5.02
CA ILE A 88 6.80 0.53 -5.71
C ILE A 88 6.05 -0.28 -4.67
N MET A 89 4.77 0.02 -4.50
CA MET A 89 3.89 -0.76 -3.63
C MET A 89 3.40 -2.01 -4.37
N LEU A 90 3.48 -3.15 -3.72
CA LEU A 90 2.93 -4.43 -4.19
C LEU A 90 1.70 -4.78 -3.35
N THR A 91 0.62 -5.23 -3.98
CA THR A 91 -0.62 -5.55 -3.28
C THR A 91 -1.39 -6.69 -3.94
N THR A 92 -2.20 -7.36 -3.16
CA THR A 92 -3.21 -8.31 -3.65
C THR A 92 -4.58 -7.66 -3.87
N SER A 93 -4.79 -6.46 -3.31
CA SER A 93 -6.08 -5.76 -3.29
C SER A 93 -6.09 -4.55 -4.23
N LYS A 94 -7.26 -4.28 -4.81
CA LYS A 94 -7.55 -3.07 -5.60
C LYS A 94 -8.29 -2.00 -4.78
N GLY A 95 -8.22 -2.05 -3.45
CA GLY A 95 -8.87 -1.07 -2.59
C GLY A 95 -8.40 0.35 -2.87
N ASP A 96 -9.32 1.23 -3.30
CA ASP A 96 -9.02 2.60 -3.73
C ASP A 96 -8.41 3.46 -2.63
N VAL A 97 -8.83 3.27 -1.39
CA VAL A 97 -8.35 4.04 -0.24
C VAL A 97 -6.88 3.74 0.07
N GLU A 98 -6.49 2.46 0.06
CA GLU A 98 -5.09 2.07 0.23
C GLU A 98 -4.22 2.62 -0.89
N ILE A 99 -4.71 2.52 -2.14
CA ILE A 99 -4.02 3.05 -3.31
C ILE A 99 -3.83 4.57 -3.19
N GLN A 100 -4.90 5.32 -2.88
CA GLN A 100 -4.84 6.77 -2.72
C GLN A 100 -3.89 7.17 -1.60
N ARG A 101 -3.95 6.49 -0.45
CA ARG A 101 -3.07 6.76 0.69
C ARG A 101 -1.59 6.57 0.31
N ALA A 102 -1.27 5.46 -0.37
CA ALA A 102 0.09 5.19 -0.83
C ALA A 102 0.58 6.22 -1.87
N LEU A 103 -0.26 6.59 -2.83
CA LEU A 103 0.07 7.60 -3.84
C LEU A 103 0.25 9.00 -3.24
N ARG A 104 -0.61 9.41 -2.29
CA ARG A 104 -0.46 10.67 -1.52
C ARG A 104 0.80 10.66 -0.67
N ALA A 105 1.18 9.51 -0.10
CA ALA A 105 2.44 9.33 0.63
C ALA A 105 3.68 9.35 -0.28
N GLY A 106 3.48 9.38 -1.61
CA GLY A 106 4.53 9.53 -2.60
C GLY A 106 5.08 8.22 -3.15
N ALA A 107 4.29 7.15 -3.16
CA ALA A 107 4.64 5.95 -3.92
C ALA A 107 4.96 6.30 -5.37
N SER A 108 6.00 5.67 -5.92
CA SER A 108 6.43 5.87 -7.31
C SER A 108 5.60 5.03 -8.28
N ALA A 109 5.08 3.89 -7.80
CA ALA A 109 4.12 3.05 -8.49
C ALA A 109 3.30 2.24 -7.47
N TYR A 110 2.14 1.76 -7.92
CA TYR A 110 1.29 0.83 -7.17
C TYR A 110 0.91 -0.32 -8.10
N VAL A 111 1.26 -1.55 -7.75
CA VAL A 111 1.23 -2.70 -8.65
C VAL A 111 0.58 -3.89 -7.98
N LEU A 112 -0.27 -4.61 -8.70
CA LEU A 112 -0.87 -5.84 -8.21
C LEU A 112 0.16 -6.98 -8.19
N LYS A 113 0.16 -7.82 -7.17
CA LYS A 113 1.00 -9.04 -7.11
C LYS A 113 0.68 -10.04 -8.23
N SER A 114 -0.49 -9.92 -8.87
CA SER A 114 -0.89 -10.69 -10.06
C SER A 114 -0.36 -10.13 -11.37
N THR A 115 0.35 -8.99 -11.35
CA THR A 115 0.91 -8.37 -12.56
C THR A 115 1.91 -9.31 -13.23
N PRO A 116 1.84 -9.51 -14.55
CA PRO A 116 2.76 -10.37 -15.27
C PRO A 116 4.22 -9.95 -15.10
N LYS A 117 5.13 -10.95 -15.01
CA LYS A 117 6.57 -10.73 -14.82
C LYS A 117 7.15 -9.63 -15.72
N ASN A 118 6.87 -9.69 -17.03
CA ASN A 118 7.44 -8.75 -17.99
C ASN A 118 6.97 -7.31 -17.76
N GLU A 119 5.74 -7.14 -17.32
CA GLU A 119 5.18 -5.82 -16.99
C GLU A 119 5.80 -5.28 -15.71
N LEU A 120 5.91 -6.10 -14.65
CA LEU A 120 6.59 -5.72 -13.40
C LEU A 120 8.03 -5.25 -13.69
N LEU A 121 8.79 -5.99 -14.48
CA LEU A 121 10.16 -5.61 -14.86
C LEU A 121 10.22 -4.29 -15.63
N LYS A 122 9.25 -4.02 -16.52
CA LYS A 122 9.12 -2.74 -17.22
C LYS A 122 8.84 -1.60 -16.23
N ILE A 123 7.93 -1.80 -15.29
CA ILE A 123 7.59 -0.80 -14.26
C ILE A 123 8.82 -0.49 -13.39
N ILE A 124 9.57 -1.51 -12.97
CA ILE A 124 10.80 -1.35 -12.19
C ILE A 124 11.80 -0.44 -12.95
N ARG A 125 12.03 -0.70 -14.23
CA ARG A 125 12.94 0.13 -15.05
C ARG A 125 12.45 1.57 -15.20
N THR A 126 11.15 1.74 -15.41
CA THR A 126 10.51 3.07 -15.51
C THR A 126 10.69 3.88 -14.22
N VAL A 127 10.45 3.25 -13.06
CA VAL A 127 10.61 3.91 -11.76
C VAL A 127 12.08 4.15 -11.44
N ALA A 128 12.96 3.22 -11.76
CA ALA A 128 14.41 3.40 -11.57
C ALA A 128 14.95 4.56 -12.42
N ALA A 129 14.37 4.83 -13.58
CA ALA A 129 14.67 6.01 -14.40
C ALA A 129 14.11 7.33 -13.82
N GLY A 130 13.41 7.30 -12.69
CA GLY A 130 12.86 8.48 -12.01
C GLY A 130 11.45 8.86 -12.44
N GLN A 131 10.80 8.07 -13.27
CA GLN A 131 9.41 8.29 -13.69
C GLN A 131 8.44 7.65 -12.69
N ARG A 132 7.25 8.22 -12.54
CA ARG A 132 6.14 7.59 -11.83
C ARG A 132 5.35 6.72 -12.79
N TYR A 133 4.83 5.61 -12.27
CA TYR A 133 3.98 4.72 -13.04
C TYR A 133 2.74 4.32 -12.24
N ILE A 134 1.58 4.67 -12.75
CA ILE A 134 0.28 4.25 -12.21
C ILE A 134 -0.39 3.41 -13.30
N PRO A 135 -0.56 2.09 -13.08
CA PRO A 135 -1.26 1.23 -14.04
C PRO A 135 -2.65 1.77 -14.36
N PRO A 136 -3.16 1.62 -15.60
CA PRO A 136 -4.47 2.14 -15.99
C PRO A 136 -5.64 1.60 -15.14
N ASP A 137 -5.56 0.33 -14.72
CA ASP A 137 -6.55 -0.30 -13.84
C ASP A 137 -6.56 0.31 -12.43
N VAL A 138 -5.40 0.72 -11.92
CA VAL A 138 -5.25 1.47 -10.66
C VAL A 138 -5.73 2.92 -10.83
N ALA A 139 -5.38 3.56 -11.95
CA ALA A 139 -5.80 4.92 -12.23
C ALA A 139 -7.33 5.04 -12.36
N GLY A 140 -7.99 4.06 -12.97
CA GLY A 140 -9.45 3.97 -13.05
C GLY A 140 -10.12 3.95 -11.68
N VAL A 141 -9.66 3.06 -10.80
CA VAL A 141 -10.18 2.93 -9.42
C VAL A 141 -9.99 4.23 -8.63
N VAL A 142 -8.84 4.89 -8.77
CA VAL A 142 -8.59 6.19 -8.12
C VAL A 142 -9.51 7.28 -8.68
N ALA A 143 -9.72 7.29 -10.00
CA ALA A 143 -10.54 8.31 -10.68
C ALA A 143 -12.02 8.20 -10.30
N GLU A 144 -12.57 7.00 -10.16
CA GLU A 144 -13.97 6.76 -9.76
C GLU A 144 -14.32 7.35 -8.39
N HIS A 145 -13.33 7.50 -7.51
CA HIS A 145 -13.52 7.99 -6.14
C HIS A 145 -12.85 9.36 -5.89
N LEU A 146 -12.38 10.03 -6.96
CA LEU A 146 -11.86 11.40 -6.86
C LEU A 146 -12.99 12.36 -6.45
N GLY A 147 -12.82 13.00 -5.29
CA GLY A 147 -13.80 13.97 -4.76
C GLY A 147 -14.77 13.40 -3.73
N GLN A 148 -14.73 12.10 -3.42
CA GLN A 148 -15.48 11.57 -2.27
C GLN A 148 -14.78 11.96 -0.96
N GLU A 149 -15.59 12.29 0.04
CA GLU A 149 -15.07 12.58 1.38
C GLU A 149 -14.57 11.32 2.07
N ASP A 150 -13.35 11.36 2.61
CA ASP A 150 -12.83 10.29 3.44
C ASP A 150 -13.64 10.15 4.73
N LEU A 151 -13.76 8.92 5.25
CA LEU A 151 -14.31 8.72 6.57
C LEU A 151 -13.37 9.31 7.62
N THR A 152 -13.95 10.03 8.59
CA THR A 152 -13.19 10.48 9.75
C THR A 152 -12.73 9.30 10.60
N PRO A 153 -11.69 9.45 11.45
CA PRO A 153 -11.25 8.38 12.36
C PRO A 153 -12.39 7.84 13.24
N ARG A 154 -13.35 8.69 13.60
CA ARG A 154 -14.49 8.31 14.42
C ARG A 154 -15.51 7.49 13.63
N GLU A 155 -15.80 7.88 12.39
CA GLU A 155 -16.67 7.13 11.48
C GLU A 155 -16.07 5.77 11.15
N LEU A 156 -14.74 5.71 10.93
CA LEU A 156 -14.04 4.45 10.69
C LEU A 156 -14.12 3.52 11.90
N ALA A 157 -13.92 4.03 13.12
CA ALA A 157 -14.08 3.25 14.35
C ALA A 157 -15.51 2.69 14.50
N VAL A 158 -16.54 3.48 14.18
CA VAL A 158 -17.93 3.01 14.17
C VAL A 158 -18.12 1.93 13.11
N LEU A 159 -17.58 2.10 11.90
CA LEU A 159 -17.71 1.12 10.82
C LEU A 159 -17.03 -0.21 11.16
N CYS A 160 -15.86 -0.19 11.82
CA CYS A 160 -15.19 -1.38 12.34
C CYS A 160 -16.10 -2.16 13.31
N LEU A 161 -16.72 -1.46 14.29
CA LEU A 161 -17.60 -2.11 15.24
C LEU A 161 -18.89 -2.66 14.60
N ILE A 162 -19.38 -2.03 13.54
CA ILE A 162 -20.51 -2.57 12.75
C ILE A 162 -20.07 -3.87 12.04
N ARG A 163 -18.88 -3.90 11.44
CA ARG A 163 -18.30 -5.12 10.83
C ARG A 163 -18.24 -6.26 11.84
N ASP A 164 -17.86 -5.98 13.08
CA ASP A 164 -17.74 -6.94 14.17
C ASP A 164 -19.11 -7.35 14.75
N GLY A 165 -20.21 -6.88 14.16
CA GLY A 165 -21.58 -7.27 14.51
C GLY A 165 -22.18 -6.55 15.70
N HIS A 166 -21.55 -5.50 16.21
CA HIS A 166 -22.06 -4.74 17.38
C HIS A 166 -23.34 -3.96 17.06
N ARG A 167 -24.26 -3.94 18.04
CA ARG A 167 -25.48 -3.11 18.01
C ARG A 167 -25.14 -1.69 18.48
N ASN A 168 -25.97 -0.70 18.13
CA ASN A 168 -25.72 0.71 18.44
C ASN A 168 -25.44 0.98 19.91
N LYS A 169 -26.16 0.30 20.83
CA LYS A 169 -25.90 0.40 22.28
C LYS A 169 -24.48 -0.05 22.64
N GLN A 170 -24.02 -1.19 22.10
CA GLN A 170 -22.68 -1.72 22.36
C GLN A 170 -21.59 -0.78 21.77
N ILE A 171 -21.82 -0.23 20.59
CA ILE A 171 -20.94 0.77 19.97
C ILE A 171 -20.88 2.04 20.84
N ALA A 172 -22.03 2.50 21.32
CA ALA A 172 -22.11 3.67 22.19
C ALA A 172 -21.30 3.47 23.48
N ASP A 173 -21.46 2.31 24.12
CA ASP A 173 -20.74 1.94 25.35
C ASP A 173 -19.21 1.87 25.09
N GLN A 174 -18.77 1.17 24.04
CA GLN A 174 -17.34 1.01 23.72
C GLN A 174 -16.67 2.34 23.35
N LEU A 175 -17.36 3.19 22.64
CA LEU A 175 -16.84 4.47 22.20
C LEU A 175 -17.11 5.62 23.19
N SER A 176 -17.79 5.35 24.33
CA SER A 176 -18.17 6.33 25.33
C SER A 176 -18.95 7.52 24.75
N ILE A 177 -19.96 7.25 23.92
CA ILE A 177 -20.85 8.23 23.29
C ILE A 177 -22.31 7.80 23.41
N SER A 178 -23.25 8.67 23.05
CA SER A 178 -24.66 8.31 23.04
C SER A 178 -25.04 7.47 21.81
N GLU A 179 -26.11 6.66 21.93
CA GLU A 179 -26.67 5.95 20.77
C GLU A 179 -27.13 6.93 19.67
N ALA A 180 -27.60 8.12 20.04
CA ALA A 180 -27.94 9.17 19.06
C ALA A 180 -26.70 9.60 18.25
N THR A 181 -25.54 9.72 18.90
CA THR A 181 -24.27 10.04 18.24
C THR A 181 -23.81 8.89 17.33
N VAL A 182 -24.01 7.64 17.74
CA VAL A 182 -23.75 6.48 16.88
C VAL A 182 -24.60 6.53 15.61
N ASN A 183 -25.91 6.78 15.75
CA ASN A 183 -26.83 6.92 14.62
C ASN A 183 -26.41 8.05 13.67
N PHE A 184 -25.95 9.18 14.21
CA PHE A 184 -25.42 10.29 13.41
C PHE A 184 -24.18 9.85 12.60
N HIS A 185 -23.24 9.15 13.22
CA HIS A 185 -22.08 8.64 12.51
C HIS A 185 -22.47 7.61 11.45
N ILE A 186 -23.40 6.68 11.74
CA ILE A 186 -23.88 5.71 10.76
C ILE A 186 -24.50 6.41 9.54
N LYS A 187 -25.31 7.45 9.77
CA LYS A 187 -25.87 8.22 8.65
C LYS A 187 -24.77 8.84 7.79
N ASN A 188 -23.80 9.51 8.41
CA ASN A 188 -22.68 10.12 7.67
C ASN A 188 -21.86 9.08 6.90
N ILE A 189 -21.61 7.89 7.50
CA ILE A 189 -20.91 6.78 6.84
C ILE A 189 -21.69 6.33 5.60
N VAL A 190 -23.00 6.11 5.75
CA VAL A 190 -23.89 5.69 4.64
C VAL A 190 -23.88 6.73 3.52
N ASP A 191 -23.99 8.02 3.86
CA ASP A 191 -23.97 9.12 2.90
C ASP A 191 -22.62 9.23 2.18
N LYS A 192 -21.49 9.22 2.92
CA LYS A 192 -20.13 9.31 2.36
C LYS A 192 -19.75 8.12 1.48
N LEU A 193 -20.16 6.92 1.88
CA LEU A 193 -19.91 5.69 1.11
C LEU A 193 -20.96 5.46 0.01
N GLN A 194 -21.98 6.32 -0.09
CA GLN A 194 -23.13 6.13 -1.01
C GLN A 194 -23.75 4.73 -0.85
N ALA A 195 -23.83 4.24 0.39
CA ALA A 195 -24.38 2.95 0.73
C ALA A 195 -25.92 3.02 0.87
N ASN A 196 -26.61 1.89 0.69
CA ASN A 196 -28.05 1.82 0.89
C ASN A 196 -28.43 1.70 2.38
N ASP A 197 -27.55 1.03 3.16
CA ASP A 197 -27.70 0.77 4.58
C ASP A 197 -26.35 0.50 5.26
N ARG A 198 -26.38 0.26 6.59
CA ARG A 198 -25.18 -0.01 7.39
C ARG A 198 -24.43 -1.28 6.96
N THR A 199 -25.11 -2.30 6.49
CA THR A 199 -24.51 -3.57 6.03
C THR A 199 -23.82 -3.36 4.69
N HIS A 200 -24.47 -2.65 3.78
CA HIS A 200 -23.88 -2.27 2.50
C HIS A 200 -22.64 -1.36 2.69
N ALA A 201 -22.68 -0.48 3.69
CA ALA A 201 -21.53 0.35 4.05
C ALA A 201 -20.29 -0.50 4.48
N VAL A 202 -20.51 -1.59 5.22
CA VAL A 202 -19.42 -2.54 5.57
C VAL A 202 -18.88 -3.23 4.32
N ILE A 203 -19.76 -3.69 3.43
CA ILE A 203 -19.33 -4.34 2.16
C ILE A 203 -18.49 -3.38 1.31
N ILE A 204 -18.92 -2.13 1.19
CA ILE A 204 -18.15 -1.10 0.48
C ILE A 204 -16.82 -0.86 1.20
N GLY A 205 -16.81 -0.74 2.52
CA GLY A 205 -15.62 -0.55 3.33
C GLY A 205 -14.57 -1.64 3.13
N LEU A 206 -14.99 -2.91 3.08
CA LEU A 206 -14.11 -4.04 2.76
C LEU A 206 -13.56 -3.98 1.33
N ARG A 207 -14.41 -3.67 0.35
CA ARG A 207 -13.99 -3.55 -1.07
C ARG A 207 -13.00 -2.41 -1.29
N ARG A 208 -13.16 -1.30 -0.57
CA ARG A 208 -12.31 -0.12 -0.67
C ARG A 208 -11.04 -0.21 0.17
N GLY A 209 -10.85 -1.27 0.96
CA GLY A 209 -9.71 -1.39 1.87
C GLY A 209 -9.75 -0.43 3.07
N LEU A 210 -10.95 0.04 3.45
CA LEU A 210 -11.17 0.78 4.70
C LEU A 210 -11.20 -0.15 5.91
N LEU A 211 -11.57 -1.40 5.69
CA LEU A 211 -11.69 -2.47 6.69
C LEU A 211 -10.88 -3.67 6.25
N ASP A 212 -10.21 -4.32 7.19
CA ASP A 212 -9.62 -5.66 7.02
C ASP A 212 -10.65 -6.75 7.32
N ILE A 213 -10.45 -7.95 6.76
CA ILE A 213 -11.29 -9.14 7.03
C ILE A 213 -10.87 -9.77 8.33
#